data_78d761541777db7de692c82188555cbb
#
_entry.id   78d761541777db7de692c82188555cbb
#
_cell.length_a   1.000
_cell.length_b   1.000
_cell.length_c   1.000
_cell.angle_alpha   90.00
_cell.angle_beta   90.00
_cell.angle_gamma   90.00
#
_symmetry.space_group_name_H-M   'P 1'
#
loop_
_entity.id
_entity.type
_entity.pdbx_description
1 polymer ?
#
loop_
_entity_poly.entity_id
_entity_poly.type
_entity_poly.pdbx_seq_one_letter_code
_entity_poly.pdbx_strand_id
1 'polypeptide(L)'
;MSTPWERFVVAARRGEPDQVPVALIVDSPWLPGYAGISTLDYYLYPDQWLAINRGLLDRFPDAVWLPGWWIEYGMAAEPSAFGAKPHFHADRPPSVEPVVADLDFWARTIKPADPREDGLMPLVVRQYEALDERLRAEGLGVRMVCARGPMTVASYLMGVMPLMEGM
;
A
#
# COMPACT_ATOMS: atom_id res chain seq x y z
N MET A 1 -1.29 13.29 28.54
CA MET A 1 -2.21 13.39 27.38
C MET A 1 -1.94 12.21 26.48
N SER A 2 -3.01 11.56 25.98
CA SER A 2 -2.86 10.44 25.06
C SER A 2 -2.31 10.93 23.71
N THR A 3 -1.47 10.12 23.07
CA THR A 3 -0.98 10.39 21.72
C THR A 3 -2.11 10.18 20.69
N PRO A 4 -2.02 10.76 19.48
CA PRO A 4 -2.99 10.51 18.41
C PRO A 4 -3.19 9.01 18.13
N TRP A 5 -2.08 8.24 18.14
CA TRP A 5 -2.14 6.79 17.95
C TRP A 5 -2.88 6.06 19.07
N GLU A 6 -2.65 6.41 20.33
CA GLU A 6 -3.35 5.79 21.47
C GLU A 6 -4.86 6.08 21.40
N ARG A 7 -5.26 7.32 21.07
CA ARG A 7 -6.66 7.69 20.83
C ARG A 7 -7.28 6.84 19.71
N PHE A 8 -6.56 6.70 18.60
CA PHE A 8 -7.00 5.88 17.48
C PHE A 8 -7.22 4.42 17.89
N VAL A 9 -6.28 3.83 18.63
CA VAL A 9 -6.40 2.44 19.11
C VAL A 9 -7.58 2.28 20.09
N VAL A 10 -7.80 3.24 21.00
CA VAL A 10 -8.97 3.23 21.90
C VAL A 10 -10.27 3.25 21.11
N ALA A 11 -10.40 4.15 20.13
CA ALA A 11 -11.59 4.24 19.27
C ALA A 11 -11.79 2.97 18.43
N ALA A 12 -10.72 2.43 17.83
CA ALA A 12 -10.78 1.20 17.05
C ALA A 12 -11.22 -0.01 17.87
N ARG A 13 -10.96 -0.01 19.17
CA ARG A 13 -11.41 -1.00 20.13
C ARG A 13 -12.80 -0.71 20.72
N ARG A 14 -13.53 0.26 20.15
CA ARG A 14 -14.84 0.72 20.60
C ARG A 14 -14.84 1.32 22.02
N GLY A 15 -13.71 1.87 22.46
CA GLY A 15 -13.60 2.66 23.68
C GLY A 15 -13.85 4.15 23.41
N GLU A 16 -13.89 4.94 24.49
CA GLU A 16 -14.03 6.40 24.43
C GLU A 16 -12.66 7.06 24.65
N PRO A 17 -12.02 7.62 23.59
CA PRO A 17 -10.78 8.37 23.74
C PRO A 17 -11.06 9.74 24.37
N ASP A 18 -10.02 10.33 24.98
CA ASP A 18 -10.08 11.69 25.56
C ASP A 18 -10.36 12.79 24.52
N GLN A 19 -10.11 12.51 23.23
CA GLN A 19 -10.41 13.35 22.08
C GLN A 19 -10.65 12.48 20.86
N VAL A 20 -11.55 12.91 19.96
CA VAL A 20 -11.81 12.22 18.69
C VAL A 20 -10.52 12.17 17.86
N PRO A 21 -10.01 10.99 17.49
CA PRO A 21 -8.80 10.90 16.68
C PRO A 21 -9.08 11.25 15.23
N VAL A 22 -8.17 11.98 14.60
CA VAL A 22 -8.16 12.19 13.15
C VAL A 22 -7.26 11.14 12.53
N ALA A 23 -7.84 10.27 11.70
CA ALA A 23 -7.09 9.25 10.98
C ALA A 23 -7.34 9.38 9.48
N LEU A 24 -6.28 9.45 8.69
CA LEU A 24 -6.31 9.67 7.25
C LEU A 24 -5.56 8.58 6.52
N ILE A 25 -6.14 8.09 5.42
CA ILE A 25 -5.44 7.22 4.47
C ILE A 25 -4.76 8.12 3.45
N VAL A 26 -3.43 8.05 3.38
CA VAL A 26 -2.62 8.84 2.45
C VAL A 26 -1.60 7.94 1.80
N ASP A 27 -1.56 7.97 0.48
CA ASP A 27 -0.75 7.06 -0.33
C ASP A 27 -0.23 7.71 -1.62
N SER A 28 0.32 6.88 -2.50
CA SER A 28 0.97 7.26 -3.75
C SER A 28 0.14 8.10 -4.73
N PRO A 29 -1.19 8.03 -4.83
CA PRO A 29 -1.93 8.93 -5.72
C PRO A 29 -1.83 10.40 -5.33
N TRP A 30 -1.61 10.71 -4.06
CA TRP A 30 -1.59 12.09 -3.57
C TRP A 30 -0.18 12.60 -3.20
N LEU A 31 0.64 11.78 -2.55
CA LEU A 31 1.94 12.17 -1.99
C LEU A 31 2.94 12.71 -3.03
N PRO A 32 3.12 12.11 -4.22
CA PRO A 32 4.02 12.66 -5.22
C PRO A 32 3.63 14.08 -5.65
N GLY A 33 2.34 14.30 -5.93
CA GLY A 33 1.83 15.63 -6.29
C GLY A 33 2.00 16.66 -5.18
N TYR A 34 1.75 16.27 -3.93
CA TYR A 34 2.00 17.12 -2.77
C TYR A 34 3.47 17.49 -2.62
N ALA A 35 4.40 16.58 -2.91
CA ALA A 35 5.83 16.80 -2.82
C ALA A 35 6.45 17.45 -4.07
N GLY A 36 5.68 17.60 -5.16
CA GLY A 36 6.16 18.18 -6.42
C GLY A 36 7.12 17.27 -7.20
N ILE A 37 6.99 15.95 -7.06
CA ILE A 37 7.78 14.96 -7.81
C ILE A 37 6.89 14.10 -8.71
N SER A 38 7.50 13.36 -9.63
CA SER A 38 6.76 12.38 -10.42
C SER A 38 6.35 11.17 -9.57
N THR A 39 5.25 10.53 -9.93
CA THR A 39 4.82 9.28 -9.28
C THR A 39 5.87 8.17 -9.48
N LEU A 40 6.52 8.15 -10.64
CA LEU A 40 7.59 7.19 -10.90
C LEU A 40 8.79 7.39 -9.97
N ASP A 41 9.23 8.64 -9.75
CA ASP A 41 10.33 8.95 -8.84
C ASP A 41 9.99 8.54 -7.40
N TYR A 42 8.75 8.74 -7.00
CA TYR A 42 8.27 8.32 -5.68
C TYR A 42 8.43 6.81 -5.45
N TYR A 43 8.25 5.99 -6.48
CA TYR A 43 8.47 4.53 -6.37
C TYR A 43 9.93 4.12 -6.53
N LEU A 44 10.72 4.84 -7.31
CA LEU A 44 12.09 4.46 -7.64
C LEU A 44 13.11 4.89 -6.59
N TYR A 45 12.83 5.97 -5.85
CA TYR A 45 13.79 6.56 -4.90
C TYR A 45 13.34 6.41 -3.44
N PRO A 46 13.71 5.31 -2.74
CA PRO A 46 13.29 5.05 -1.36
C PRO A 46 13.65 6.16 -0.36
N ASP A 47 14.77 6.86 -0.58
CA ASP A 47 15.16 7.97 0.28
C ASP A 47 14.25 9.19 0.12
N GLN A 48 13.84 9.50 -1.10
CA GLN A 48 12.83 10.56 -1.35
C GLN A 48 11.47 10.16 -0.76
N TRP A 49 11.05 8.92 -0.99
CA TRP A 49 9.83 8.37 -0.41
C TRP A 49 9.83 8.54 1.13
N LEU A 50 10.93 8.16 1.80
CA LEU A 50 11.04 8.27 3.26
C LEU A 50 11.00 9.73 3.72
N ALA A 51 11.73 10.63 3.04
CA ALA A 51 11.77 12.05 3.37
C ALA A 51 10.39 12.71 3.23
N ILE A 52 9.63 12.39 2.18
CA ILE A 52 8.28 12.91 1.95
C ILE A 52 7.32 12.44 3.05
N ASN A 53 7.32 11.14 3.37
CA ASN A 53 6.47 10.60 4.42
C ASN A 53 6.82 11.18 5.81
N ARG A 54 8.09 11.38 6.13
CA ARG A 54 8.52 12.06 7.37
C ARG A 54 8.05 13.50 7.42
N GLY A 55 8.28 14.26 6.35
CA GLY A 55 7.83 15.65 6.29
C GLY A 55 6.33 15.81 6.48
N LEU A 56 5.55 14.81 6.04
CA LEU A 56 4.11 14.78 6.27
C LEU A 56 3.77 14.55 7.75
N LEU A 57 4.43 13.58 8.40
CA LEU A 57 4.24 13.29 9.83
C LEU A 57 4.63 14.50 10.69
N ASP A 58 5.74 15.16 10.37
CA ASP A 58 6.22 16.34 11.09
C ASP A 58 5.27 17.54 10.94
N ARG A 59 4.67 17.68 9.75
CA ARG A 59 3.75 18.80 9.46
C ARG A 59 2.38 18.63 10.12
N PHE A 60 1.93 17.39 10.32
CA PHE A 60 0.61 17.09 10.86
C PHE A 60 0.70 16.11 12.04
N PRO A 61 1.35 16.52 13.15
CA PRO A 61 1.65 15.62 14.27
C PRO A 61 0.40 15.13 15.02
N ASP A 62 -0.72 15.82 14.87
CA ASP A 62 -1.99 15.48 15.52
C ASP A 62 -2.84 14.47 14.73
N ALA A 63 -2.43 14.13 13.50
CA ALA A 63 -3.11 13.14 12.67
C ALA A 63 -2.44 11.76 12.74
N VAL A 64 -3.24 10.72 12.66
CA VAL A 64 -2.78 9.35 12.42
C VAL A 64 -2.85 9.07 10.92
N TRP A 65 -1.71 8.78 10.34
CA TRP A 65 -1.60 8.41 8.94
C TRP A 65 -1.71 6.88 8.81
N LEU A 66 -2.67 6.42 8.02
CA LEU A 66 -2.94 5.00 7.84
C LEU A 66 -2.55 4.57 6.41
N PRO A 67 -1.81 3.51 6.29
CA PRO A 67 -1.17 2.70 7.34
C PRO A 67 0.14 3.28 7.92
N GLY A 68 0.46 4.52 7.62
CA GLY A 68 1.69 5.20 7.98
C GLY A 68 2.76 4.99 6.92
N TRP A 69 3.67 4.07 7.15
CA TRP A 69 4.71 3.73 6.20
C TRP A 69 4.20 2.73 5.15
N TRP A 70 3.48 3.22 4.13
CA TRP A 70 2.92 2.34 3.11
C TRP A 70 3.82 2.23 1.89
N ILE A 71 4.56 1.12 1.84
CA ILE A 71 5.34 0.74 0.67
C ILE A 71 4.43 -0.04 -0.28
N GLU A 72 4.28 0.48 -1.48
CA GLU A 72 3.41 -0.09 -2.50
C GLU A 72 3.92 0.24 -3.91
N TYR A 73 3.38 -0.48 -4.89
CA TYR A 73 3.53 -0.15 -6.31
C TYR A 73 2.14 0.01 -6.95
N GLY A 74 1.37 0.95 -6.43
CA GLY A 74 -0.02 1.16 -6.83
C GLY A 74 -0.85 -0.12 -6.68
N MET A 75 -1.72 -0.38 -7.63
CA MET A 75 -2.55 -1.59 -7.67
C MET A 75 -1.86 -2.76 -8.38
N ALA A 76 -0.56 -2.68 -8.65
CA ALA A 76 0.16 -3.65 -9.46
C ALA A 76 0.90 -4.72 -8.64
N ALA A 77 1.21 -4.46 -7.35
CA ALA A 77 2.06 -5.34 -6.56
C ALA A 77 1.50 -6.77 -6.47
N GLU A 78 0.33 -6.94 -5.87
CA GLU A 78 -0.26 -8.26 -5.67
C GLU A 78 -0.73 -8.91 -6.99
N PRO A 79 -1.40 -8.22 -7.93
CA PRO A 79 -1.78 -8.83 -9.21
C PRO A 79 -0.59 -9.31 -10.04
N SER A 80 0.57 -8.65 -9.96
CA SER A 80 1.77 -9.09 -10.69
C SER A 80 2.28 -10.47 -10.25
N ALA A 81 2.08 -10.83 -8.98
CA ALA A 81 2.42 -12.15 -8.47
C ALA A 81 1.58 -13.29 -9.06
N PHE A 82 0.45 -12.93 -9.70
CA PHE A 82 -0.41 -13.86 -10.43
C PHE A 82 -0.28 -13.71 -11.95
N GLY A 83 0.81 -13.08 -12.42
CA GLY A 83 1.13 -12.96 -13.84
C GLY A 83 0.63 -11.70 -14.53
N ALA A 84 -0.10 -10.81 -13.86
CA ALA A 84 -0.48 -9.54 -14.43
C ALA A 84 0.75 -8.65 -14.67
N LYS A 85 0.87 -8.11 -15.89
CA LYS A 85 2.02 -7.29 -16.27
C LYS A 85 1.88 -5.85 -15.77
N PRO A 86 2.83 -5.36 -14.92
CA PRO A 86 2.77 -3.98 -14.45
C PRO A 86 3.24 -2.99 -15.51
N HIS A 87 2.51 -1.88 -15.61
CA HIS A 87 2.83 -0.72 -16.44
C HIS A 87 3.08 0.49 -15.55
N PHE A 88 4.30 1.01 -15.57
CA PHE A 88 4.69 2.18 -14.80
C PHE A 88 4.44 3.47 -15.59
N HIS A 89 4.00 4.52 -14.90
CA HIS A 89 3.67 5.82 -15.46
C HIS A 89 4.38 6.93 -14.67
N ALA A 90 4.70 8.04 -15.34
CA ALA A 90 5.35 9.17 -14.68
C ALA A 90 4.40 9.94 -13.74
N ASP A 91 3.12 10.01 -14.09
CA ASP A 91 2.13 10.92 -13.53
C ASP A 91 1.00 10.25 -12.72
N ARG A 92 1.00 8.93 -12.65
CA ARG A 92 -0.01 8.14 -11.93
C ARG A 92 0.54 6.81 -11.44
N PRO A 93 -0.14 6.15 -10.47
CA PRO A 93 0.25 4.83 -9.99
C PRO A 93 0.31 3.78 -11.10
N PRO A 94 1.15 2.74 -10.94
CA PRO A 94 1.21 1.63 -11.86
C PRO A 94 -0.14 0.96 -12.08
N SER A 95 -0.40 0.57 -13.32
CA SER A 95 -1.57 -0.20 -13.73
C SER A 95 -1.17 -1.62 -14.14
N VAL A 96 -2.15 -2.51 -14.23
CA VAL A 96 -1.98 -3.86 -14.78
C VAL A 96 -3.05 -4.13 -15.84
N GLU A 97 -2.75 -5.05 -16.76
CA GLU A 97 -3.73 -5.60 -17.68
C GLU A 97 -4.34 -6.88 -17.10
N PRO A 98 -5.66 -7.08 -17.25
CA PRO A 98 -6.30 -8.33 -16.86
C PRO A 98 -5.69 -9.52 -17.61
N VAL A 99 -5.50 -10.63 -16.87
CA VAL A 99 -4.90 -11.86 -17.40
C VAL A 99 -5.80 -13.09 -17.25
N VAL A 100 -6.90 -12.96 -16.50
CA VAL A 100 -7.87 -14.04 -16.29
C VAL A 100 -9.03 -13.87 -17.25
N ALA A 101 -9.04 -14.69 -18.31
CA ALA A 101 -10.13 -14.73 -19.28
C ALA A 101 -11.18 -15.81 -18.96
N ASP A 102 -10.80 -16.85 -18.23
CA ASP A 102 -11.65 -17.99 -17.84
C ASP A 102 -11.49 -18.25 -16.34
N LEU A 103 -12.52 -17.96 -15.58
CA LEU A 103 -12.53 -18.09 -14.14
C LEU A 103 -12.44 -19.56 -13.68
N ASP A 104 -13.14 -20.46 -14.38
CA ASP A 104 -13.14 -21.88 -14.03
C ASP A 104 -11.77 -22.53 -14.26
N PHE A 105 -11.08 -22.12 -15.30
CA PHE A 105 -9.70 -22.54 -15.53
C PHE A 105 -8.78 -22.02 -14.44
N TRP A 106 -8.86 -20.73 -14.12
CA TRP A 106 -8.05 -20.10 -13.08
C TRP A 106 -8.32 -20.68 -11.69
N ALA A 107 -9.58 -20.91 -11.32
CA ALA A 107 -9.93 -21.48 -10.03
C ALA A 107 -9.28 -22.86 -9.79
N ARG A 108 -9.05 -23.60 -10.87
CA ARG A 108 -8.40 -24.92 -10.80
C ARG A 108 -6.88 -24.88 -10.89
N THR A 109 -6.30 -23.83 -11.43
CA THR A 109 -4.88 -23.75 -11.76
C THR A 109 -4.10 -22.73 -10.94
N ILE A 110 -4.77 -21.76 -10.31
CA ILE A 110 -4.14 -20.73 -9.50
C ILE A 110 -3.37 -21.35 -8.32
N LYS A 111 -2.18 -20.85 -8.12
CA LYS A 111 -1.34 -21.23 -6.97
C LYS A 111 -1.22 -20.03 -6.03
N PRO A 112 -1.03 -20.27 -4.72
CA PRO A 112 -0.64 -19.21 -3.80
C PRO A 112 0.64 -18.54 -4.29
N ALA A 113 0.67 -17.21 -4.26
CA ALA A 113 1.86 -16.46 -4.59
C ALA A 113 2.87 -16.49 -3.43
N ASP A 114 4.15 -16.60 -3.74
CA ASP A 114 5.21 -16.38 -2.77
C ASP A 114 5.63 -14.91 -2.76
N PRO A 115 5.40 -14.16 -1.66
CA PRO A 115 5.75 -12.75 -1.60
C PRO A 115 7.24 -12.47 -1.68
N ARG A 116 8.10 -13.48 -1.56
CA ARG A 116 9.55 -13.32 -1.69
C ARG A 116 10.09 -13.62 -3.09
N GLU A 117 9.27 -14.19 -3.96
CA GLU A 117 9.69 -14.64 -5.30
C GLU A 117 8.83 -14.04 -6.43
N ASP A 118 7.53 -13.83 -6.20
CA ASP A 118 6.58 -13.57 -7.27
C ASP A 118 6.30 -12.07 -7.52
N GLY A 119 6.35 -11.69 -8.79
CA GLY A 119 5.98 -10.37 -9.28
C GLY A 119 6.76 -9.21 -8.65
N LEU A 120 6.07 -8.16 -8.24
CA LEU A 120 6.65 -6.99 -7.55
C LEU A 120 6.67 -7.16 -6.02
N MET A 121 6.06 -8.21 -5.47
CA MET A 121 5.99 -8.42 -4.02
C MET A 121 7.37 -8.51 -3.36
N PRO A 122 8.42 -9.14 -3.96
CA PRO A 122 9.76 -9.12 -3.39
C PRO A 122 10.35 -7.72 -3.17
N LEU A 123 10.01 -6.76 -4.03
CA LEU A 123 10.46 -5.37 -3.87
C LEU A 123 9.80 -4.72 -2.66
N VAL A 124 8.50 -4.95 -2.48
CA VAL A 124 7.74 -4.45 -1.31
C VAL A 124 8.31 -5.03 -0.02
N VAL A 125 8.52 -6.34 0.04
CA VAL A 125 9.06 -7.03 1.22
C VAL A 125 10.45 -6.48 1.58
N ARG A 126 11.37 -6.39 0.62
CA ARG A 126 12.72 -5.87 0.84
C ARG A 126 12.73 -4.42 1.31
N GLN A 127 11.86 -3.58 0.74
CA GLN A 127 11.76 -2.19 1.17
C GLN A 127 11.22 -2.07 2.60
N TYR A 128 10.24 -2.90 3.00
CA TYR A 128 9.77 -2.93 4.37
C TYR A 128 10.85 -3.41 5.34
N GLU A 129 11.62 -4.44 4.99
CA GLU A 129 12.74 -4.92 5.82
C GLU A 129 13.78 -3.80 6.02
N ALA A 130 14.21 -3.13 4.95
CA ALA A 130 15.16 -2.03 5.02
C ALA A 130 14.61 -0.79 5.77
N LEU A 131 13.33 -0.49 5.58
CA LEU A 131 12.66 0.62 6.27
C LEU A 131 12.55 0.36 7.77
N ASP A 132 12.12 -0.84 8.17
CA ASP A 132 11.94 -1.20 9.58
C ASP A 132 13.27 -1.09 10.34
N GLU A 133 14.37 -1.55 9.74
CA GLU A 133 15.72 -1.39 10.30
C GLU A 133 16.08 0.10 10.53
N ARG A 134 15.85 0.95 9.53
CA ARG A 134 16.12 2.40 9.62
C ARG A 134 15.26 3.09 10.68
N LEU A 135 13.97 2.78 10.72
CA LEU A 135 13.04 3.37 11.68
C LEU A 135 13.33 2.94 13.11
N ARG A 136 13.70 1.67 13.33
CA ARG A 136 14.08 1.18 14.66
C ARG A 136 15.32 1.88 15.21
N ALA A 137 16.30 2.20 14.37
CA ALA A 137 17.48 2.95 14.76
C ALA A 137 17.14 4.36 15.30
N GLU A 138 15.97 4.89 14.94
CA GLU A 138 15.46 6.20 15.37
C GLU A 138 14.37 6.12 16.46
N GLY A 139 14.15 4.94 17.03
CA GLY A 139 13.10 4.71 18.02
C GLY A 139 11.68 4.69 17.44
N LEU A 140 11.57 4.63 16.12
CA LEU A 140 10.31 4.48 15.38
C LEU A 140 10.12 3.03 14.97
N GLY A 141 8.98 2.71 14.36
CA GLY A 141 8.72 1.37 13.84
C GLY A 141 7.52 1.34 12.93
N VAL A 142 7.47 0.32 12.08
CA VAL A 142 6.28 0.01 11.27
C VAL A 142 5.21 -0.56 12.19
N ARG A 143 4.12 0.20 12.39
CA ARG A 143 3.02 -0.20 13.28
C ARG A 143 1.92 -0.97 12.55
N MET A 144 1.84 -0.79 11.24
CA MET A 144 0.81 -1.37 10.39
C MET A 144 1.38 -1.57 8.99
N VAL A 145 1.00 -2.65 8.36
CA VAL A 145 1.23 -2.91 6.94
C VAL A 145 -0.11 -3.10 6.26
N CYS A 146 -0.20 -2.72 4.99
CA CYS A 146 -1.40 -2.93 4.18
C CYS A 146 -1.08 -3.76 2.94
N ALA A 147 -2.09 -4.52 2.51
CA ALA A 147 -2.11 -5.23 1.25
C ALA A 147 -3.52 -5.13 0.66
N ARG A 148 -3.65 -5.38 -0.64
CA ARG A 148 -4.97 -5.37 -1.30
C ARG A 148 -5.76 -6.60 -0.90
N GLY A 149 -7.05 -6.39 -0.66
CA GLY A 149 -7.95 -7.50 -0.36
C GLY A 149 -8.21 -8.39 -1.59
N PRO A 150 -8.68 -9.64 -1.38
CA PRO A 150 -8.88 -10.61 -2.46
C PRO A 150 -9.76 -10.10 -3.61
N MET A 151 -10.84 -9.40 -3.29
CA MET A 151 -11.75 -8.83 -4.31
C MET A 151 -11.06 -7.76 -5.16
N THR A 152 -10.23 -6.93 -4.56
CA THR A 152 -9.44 -5.94 -5.29
C THR A 152 -8.46 -6.63 -6.24
N VAL A 153 -7.71 -7.62 -5.76
CA VAL A 153 -6.79 -8.39 -6.60
C VAL A 153 -7.53 -9.07 -7.75
N ALA A 154 -8.66 -9.74 -7.48
CA ALA A 154 -9.48 -10.39 -8.49
C ALA A 154 -9.97 -9.40 -9.56
N SER A 155 -10.41 -8.19 -9.15
CA SER A 155 -10.87 -7.16 -10.10
C SER A 155 -9.78 -6.67 -11.05
N TYR A 156 -8.53 -6.66 -10.61
CA TYR A 156 -7.38 -6.33 -11.47
C TYR A 156 -6.91 -7.49 -12.34
N LEU A 157 -7.12 -8.72 -11.89
CA LEU A 157 -6.78 -9.92 -12.68
C LEU A 157 -7.80 -10.24 -13.79
N MET A 158 -9.07 -9.98 -13.54
CA MET A 158 -10.17 -10.29 -14.47
C MET A 158 -10.73 -9.07 -15.21
N GLY A 159 -10.60 -7.88 -14.64
CA GLY A 159 -11.41 -6.72 -14.95
C GLY A 159 -12.68 -6.66 -14.09
N VAL A 160 -13.13 -5.44 -13.79
CA VAL A 160 -14.27 -5.22 -12.89
C VAL A 160 -15.59 -5.80 -13.47
N MET A 161 -15.85 -5.56 -14.74
CA MET A 161 -17.11 -6.01 -15.38
C MET A 161 -17.20 -7.54 -15.45
N PRO A 162 -16.20 -8.28 -15.99
CA PRO A 162 -16.23 -9.75 -15.97
C PRO A 162 -16.34 -10.34 -14.57
N LEU A 163 -15.70 -9.73 -13.57
CA LEU A 163 -15.80 -10.19 -12.18
C LEU A 163 -17.24 -10.07 -11.66
N MET A 164 -17.93 -8.95 -11.94
CA MET A 164 -19.31 -8.73 -11.50
C MET A 164 -20.31 -9.64 -12.24
N GLU A 165 -20.08 -9.93 -13.51
CA GLU A 165 -20.92 -10.85 -14.29
C GLU A 165 -20.77 -12.31 -13.87
N GLY A 166 -19.63 -12.67 -13.28
CA GLY A 166 -19.36 -14.03 -12.77
C GLY A 166 -19.80 -14.28 -11.32
N MET A 167 -20.29 -13.25 -10.63
CA MET A 167 -20.83 -13.36 -9.25
C MET A 167 -22.33 -13.62 -9.25
#